data_d915d7d985b238ad691100c42a6bf152
#
_entry.id   d915d7d985b238ad691100c42a6bf152
#
_cell.length_a   1.000
_cell.length_b   1.000
_cell.length_c   1.000
_cell.angle_alpha   90.00
_cell.angle_beta   90.00
_cell.angle_gamma   90.00
#
_symmetry.space_group_name_H-M   'P 1'
#
loop_
_entity.id
_entity.type
_entity.pdbx_description
1 polymer ?
#
loop_
_entity_poly.entity_id
_entity_poly.type
_entity_poly.pdbx_seq_one_letter_code
_entity_poly.pdbx_strand_id
1 'polypeptide(L)'
;CLLSRGLGDVYKRQNKMKYESVNFYNRIDGFFCDNNENSNCNSRKTIAEEMGLVRKLIRDKDKLNATIIDLASLLGSQTGNLSESQVEIFATLFLATCESAQAKEKNGDKFKHNVMVLIADKINDIPAWFYVNNPNVKTIIIPKPDKKLRRKFLEIKERIDYSNEINKKNADDYVAYTDGFTLTELDGIDELKNISKIRSENIKEVIDLYKHGVQELYWEEKSVENIEEFLSERVKGQYEAVKYTSSVLRRAAAGLSNVQTNAVGHPKGVLFFAGPTGTGKTELAKAIAEKIFGDENRLIRFDMSEYSQEHSDQKLIGAPPGYVGYEAGGQLTNAVKENPFSILLFDEIEKAAPRILDKFLQILEDGRLTDSTGETVYFSECLITVSYTHLRAHETRGNL
;
A
#
# COMPACT_ATOMS: atom_id res chain seq x y z
N CYS A 1 10.19 -14.37 4.33
CA CYS A 1 11.52 -14.67 3.77
C CYS A 1 12.63 -13.69 4.22
N LEU A 2 12.29 -12.54 4.76
CA LEU A 2 13.27 -11.61 5.35
C LEU A 2 13.73 -12.04 6.74
N LEU A 3 12.92 -12.78 7.45
CA LEU A 3 13.29 -13.33 8.75
C LEU A 3 14.40 -14.39 8.65
N SER A 4 14.48 -15.17 7.59
CA SER A 4 15.57 -16.12 7.39
C SER A 4 16.93 -15.43 7.16
N ARG A 5 16.96 -14.25 6.53
CA ARG A 5 18.19 -13.41 6.42
C ARG A 5 18.42 -12.54 7.67
N GLY A 6 17.35 -12.05 8.29
CA GLY A 6 17.40 -11.24 9.52
C GLY A 6 17.63 -12.07 10.79
N LEU A 7 17.20 -13.34 10.84
CA LEU A 7 17.49 -14.26 11.94
C LEU A 7 19.01 -14.39 12.18
N GLY A 8 19.82 -14.48 11.13
CA GLY A 8 21.28 -14.52 11.26
C GLY A 8 21.86 -13.28 11.97
N ASP A 9 21.27 -12.11 11.78
CA ASP A 9 21.68 -10.87 12.47
C ASP A 9 21.10 -10.75 13.88
N VAL A 10 19.91 -11.30 14.11
CA VAL A 10 19.32 -11.44 15.45
C VAL A 10 20.17 -12.41 16.27
N TYR A 11 20.59 -13.53 15.68
CA TYR A 11 21.53 -14.50 16.31
C TYR A 11 22.87 -13.85 16.68
N LYS A 12 23.44 -13.00 15.82
CA LYS A 12 24.68 -12.26 16.13
C LYS A 12 24.49 -11.21 17.25
N ARG A 13 23.27 -10.74 17.46
CA ARG A 13 22.91 -9.78 18.53
C ARG A 13 22.53 -10.45 19.84
N GLN A 14 22.31 -11.77 19.87
CA GLN A 14 22.00 -12.53 21.08
C GLN A 14 23.06 -12.35 22.18
N ASN A 15 24.33 -12.21 21.82
CA ASN A 15 25.39 -11.90 22.79
C ASN A 15 25.23 -10.54 23.51
N LYS A 16 24.32 -9.66 23.01
CA LYS A 16 23.93 -8.41 23.69
C LYS A 16 22.62 -8.54 24.47
N MET A 17 21.79 -9.55 24.15
CA MET A 17 20.57 -9.83 24.89
C MET A 17 20.92 -10.62 26.14
N LYS A 18 20.45 -10.15 27.28
CA LYS A 18 20.70 -10.74 28.59
C LYS A 18 19.75 -11.90 28.91
N TYR A 19 19.02 -12.41 27.92
CA TYR A 19 18.14 -13.56 28.03
C TYR A 19 18.93 -14.86 27.86
N GLU A 20 18.55 -15.85 28.65
CA GLU A 20 19.23 -17.18 28.64
C GLU A 20 18.73 -18.03 27.47
N SER A 21 17.46 -17.89 27.11
CA SER A 21 16.85 -18.58 25.97
C SER A 21 16.01 -17.57 25.17
N VAL A 22 16.16 -17.60 23.83
CA VAL A 22 15.31 -16.87 22.89
C VAL A 22 14.63 -17.91 22.01
N ASN A 23 13.32 -17.99 22.12
CA ASN A 23 12.48 -18.93 21.40
C ASN A 23 11.72 -18.19 20.30
N PHE A 24 11.61 -18.80 19.12
CA PHE A 24 10.87 -18.29 18.01
C PHE A 24 9.72 -19.23 17.67
N TYR A 25 8.58 -18.65 17.35
CA TYR A 25 7.42 -19.36 16.88
C TYR A 25 6.83 -18.64 15.68
N ASN A 26 6.46 -19.37 14.65
CA ASN A 26 5.53 -18.92 13.63
C ASN A 26 4.54 -20.03 13.29
N ARG A 27 3.39 -19.66 12.71
CA ARG A 27 2.30 -20.61 12.43
C ARG A 27 2.67 -21.65 11.36
N ILE A 28 3.66 -21.39 10.53
CA ILE A 28 4.04 -22.22 9.36
C ILE A 28 5.00 -23.31 9.80
N ASP A 29 6.04 -22.93 10.53
CA ASP A 29 7.18 -23.79 10.88
C ASP A 29 7.13 -24.30 12.31
N GLY A 30 6.25 -23.72 13.17
CA GLY A 30 6.15 -24.07 14.58
C GLY A 30 7.24 -23.45 15.46
N PHE A 31 7.65 -24.14 16.50
CA PHE A 31 8.64 -23.68 17.47
C PHE A 31 10.08 -23.97 17.03
N PHE A 32 10.93 -22.94 17.12
CA PHE A 32 12.38 -23.03 16.98
C PHE A 32 13.06 -22.63 18.29
N CYS A 33 13.83 -23.53 18.86
CA CYS A 33 14.68 -23.24 20.02
C CYS A 33 16.13 -23.11 19.58
N ASP A 34 16.84 -22.14 20.17
CA ASP A 34 18.24 -21.81 19.81
C ASP A 34 19.29 -22.85 20.25
N ASN A 35 18.90 -23.80 21.06
CA ASN A 35 19.82 -24.86 21.54
C ASN A 35 19.74 -26.05 20.60
N ASN A 36 20.86 -26.35 19.94
CA ASN A 36 21.15 -27.47 19.07
C ASN A 36 20.98 -28.88 19.72
N GLU A 37 20.07 -29.05 20.64
CA GLU A 37 19.70 -30.37 21.15
C GLU A 37 18.42 -30.80 20.42
N ASN A 38 18.62 -31.85 19.60
CA ASN A 38 17.63 -32.65 18.90
C ASN A 38 16.35 -32.89 19.73
N SER A 39 15.48 -31.91 19.80
CA SER A 39 14.11 -32.16 20.22
C SER A 39 13.33 -32.62 18.99
N ASN A 40 13.15 -33.94 18.89
CA ASN A 40 12.23 -34.60 17.98
C ASN A 40 10.83 -34.06 18.17
N CYS A 41 10.53 -32.89 17.56
CA CYS A 41 9.18 -32.35 17.42
C CYS A 41 8.50 -32.93 16.16
N ASN A 42 8.54 -34.29 16.02
CA ASN A 42 7.87 -34.98 14.91
C ASN A 42 6.37 -35.22 15.12
N SER A 43 5.77 -34.72 16.18
CA SER A 43 4.30 -34.68 16.32
C SER A 43 3.80 -33.28 16.00
N ARG A 44 3.00 -33.15 14.98
CA ARG A 44 2.26 -31.89 14.69
C ARG A 44 1.40 -31.57 15.91
N LYS A 45 1.84 -30.60 16.71
CA LYS A 45 1.05 -30.05 17.82
C LYS A 45 -0.01 -29.13 17.27
N THR A 46 -1.13 -29.02 17.95
CA THR A 46 -2.13 -28.02 17.65
C THR A 46 -1.61 -26.64 18.07
N ILE A 47 -2.11 -25.57 17.44
CA ILE A 47 -1.74 -24.18 17.79
C ILE A 47 -2.00 -23.91 19.27
N ALA A 48 -3.09 -24.43 19.82
CA ALA A 48 -3.44 -24.28 21.24
C ALA A 48 -2.39 -24.92 22.15
N GLU A 49 -1.88 -26.10 21.80
CA GLU A 49 -0.80 -26.76 22.56
C GLU A 49 0.50 -25.96 22.49
N GLU A 50 0.82 -25.38 21.32
CA GLU A 50 1.99 -24.53 21.14
C GLU A 50 1.90 -23.23 21.93
N MET A 51 0.73 -22.59 21.97
CA MET A 51 0.50 -21.42 22.85
C MET A 51 0.56 -21.79 24.32
N GLY A 52 0.17 -22.98 24.68
CA GLY A 52 0.38 -23.55 26.03
C GLY A 52 1.87 -23.66 26.39
N LEU A 53 2.75 -24.02 25.42
CA LEU A 53 4.20 -24.00 25.60
C LEU A 53 4.74 -22.58 25.79
N VAL A 54 4.28 -21.61 25.00
CA VAL A 54 4.63 -20.19 25.19
C VAL A 54 4.32 -19.77 26.62
N ARG A 55 3.10 -20.02 27.10
CA ARG A 55 2.69 -19.70 28.46
C ARG A 55 3.60 -20.37 29.51
N LYS A 56 4.01 -21.62 29.29
CA LYS A 56 4.92 -22.33 30.17
C LYS A 56 6.31 -21.66 30.23
N LEU A 57 6.86 -21.26 29.07
CA LEU A 57 8.15 -20.54 28.99
C LEU A 57 8.10 -19.18 29.69
N ILE A 58 6.99 -18.45 29.56
CA ILE A 58 6.81 -17.13 30.22
C ILE A 58 6.70 -17.28 31.74
N ARG A 59 6.20 -18.39 32.26
CA ARG A 59 6.07 -18.70 33.70
C ARG A 59 7.35 -19.29 34.33
N ASP A 60 8.35 -19.59 33.52
CA ASP A 60 9.61 -20.19 34.03
C ASP A 60 10.31 -19.22 34.98
N LYS A 61 10.63 -19.69 36.19
CA LYS A 61 11.35 -18.95 37.25
C LYS A 61 12.84 -19.23 37.24
N ASP A 62 13.25 -20.31 36.63
CA ASP A 62 14.61 -20.79 36.64
C ASP A 62 15.46 -20.20 35.53
N LYS A 63 14.82 -19.91 34.37
CA LYS A 63 15.48 -19.38 33.19
C LYS A 63 14.80 -18.10 32.70
N LEU A 64 15.62 -17.13 32.36
CA LEU A 64 15.12 -15.87 31.74
C LEU A 64 14.90 -16.10 30.24
N ASN A 65 13.63 -16.17 29.84
CA ASN A 65 13.19 -16.47 28.49
C ASN A 65 12.65 -15.27 27.76
N ALA A 66 12.95 -15.17 26.46
CA ALA A 66 12.23 -14.31 25.52
C ALA A 66 11.59 -15.19 24.46
N THR A 67 10.29 -14.99 24.20
CA THR A 67 9.57 -15.74 23.16
C THR A 67 9.04 -14.76 22.13
N ILE A 68 9.41 -14.96 20.87
CA ILE A 68 9.00 -14.13 19.74
C ILE A 68 8.00 -14.94 18.92
N ILE A 69 6.79 -14.41 18.80
CA ILE A 69 5.72 -14.94 17.96
C ILE A 69 5.67 -14.10 16.70
N ASP A 70 6.18 -14.66 15.62
CA ASP A 70 6.16 -14.02 14.32
C ASP A 70 4.87 -14.36 13.54
N LEU A 71 4.49 -13.54 12.59
CA LEU A 71 3.25 -13.66 11.83
C LEU A 71 2.02 -13.79 12.75
N ALA A 72 2.00 -13.05 13.85
CA ALA A 72 0.89 -13.10 14.82
C ALA A 72 -0.46 -12.68 14.19
N SER A 73 -0.44 -11.93 13.07
CA SER A 73 -1.60 -11.63 12.23
C SER A 73 -2.33 -12.89 11.75
N LEU A 74 -1.62 -13.99 11.53
CA LEU A 74 -2.20 -15.28 11.12
C LEU A 74 -2.90 -16.03 12.26
N LEU A 75 -2.72 -15.62 13.50
CA LEU A 75 -3.44 -16.18 14.66
C LEU A 75 -4.84 -15.55 14.80
N GLY A 76 -5.03 -14.32 14.30
CA GLY A 76 -6.28 -13.58 14.33
C GLY A 76 -7.21 -13.93 13.16
N SER A 77 -8.36 -13.26 13.12
CA SER A 77 -9.29 -13.28 11.99
C SER A 77 -9.21 -11.95 11.25
N GLN A 78 -9.09 -12.00 9.94
CA GLN A 78 -9.15 -10.80 9.10
C GLN A 78 -10.54 -10.16 9.09
N THR A 79 -11.58 -10.94 9.41
CA THR A 79 -12.99 -10.49 9.41
C THR A 79 -13.45 -9.82 10.70
N GLY A 80 -12.56 -9.68 11.68
CA GLY A 80 -12.90 -9.07 12.98
C GLY A 80 -13.69 -9.99 13.94
N ASN A 81 -14.25 -11.10 13.48
CA ASN A 81 -14.91 -12.10 14.31
C ASN A 81 -13.97 -13.27 14.55
N LEU A 82 -13.53 -13.43 15.79
CA LEU A 82 -12.68 -14.55 16.18
C LEU A 82 -13.51 -15.82 16.33
N SER A 83 -13.00 -16.94 15.81
CA SER A 83 -13.53 -18.27 16.14
C SER A 83 -13.24 -18.63 17.61
N GLU A 84 -13.99 -19.59 18.17
CA GLU A 84 -13.73 -20.05 19.54
C GLU A 84 -12.27 -20.48 19.76
N SER A 85 -11.68 -21.18 18.80
CA SER A 85 -10.28 -21.60 18.87
C SER A 85 -9.30 -20.40 18.86
N GLN A 86 -9.60 -19.34 18.12
CA GLN A 86 -8.78 -18.12 18.11
C GLN A 86 -8.90 -17.34 19.41
N VAL A 87 -10.11 -17.28 19.98
CA VAL A 87 -10.35 -16.69 21.32
C VAL A 87 -9.53 -17.43 22.36
N GLU A 88 -9.52 -18.79 22.34
CA GLU A 88 -8.75 -19.60 23.26
C GLU A 88 -7.22 -19.35 23.14
N ILE A 89 -6.72 -19.23 21.91
CA ILE A 89 -5.31 -18.89 21.64
C ILE A 89 -4.96 -17.54 22.29
N PHE A 90 -5.70 -16.48 21.97
CA PHE A 90 -5.40 -15.16 22.53
C PHE A 90 -5.64 -15.08 24.04
N ALA A 91 -6.63 -15.80 24.59
CA ALA A 91 -6.83 -15.91 26.02
C ALA A 91 -5.64 -16.58 26.73
N THR A 92 -5.08 -17.64 26.13
CA THR A 92 -3.88 -18.30 26.66
C THR A 92 -2.68 -17.37 26.66
N LEU A 93 -2.46 -16.60 25.59
CA LEU A 93 -1.42 -15.59 25.51
C LEU A 93 -1.65 -14.42 26.47
N PHE A 94 -2.91 -13.99 26.66
CA PHE A 94 -3.25 -12.97 27.65
C PHE A 94 -2.90 -13.40 29.06
N LEU A 95 -3.27 -14.63 29.44
CA LEU A 95 -2.89 -15.20 30.74
C LEU A 95 -1.38 -15.27 30.89
N ALA A 96 -0.63 -15.58 29.82
CA ALA A 96 0.84 -15.56 29.84
C ALA A 96 1.37 -14.16 30.21
N THR A 97 0.75 -13.07 29.74
CA THR A 97 1.17 -11.70 30.13
C THR A 97 0.95 -11.42 31.60
N CYS A 98 -0.13 -11.96 32.17
CA CYS A 98 -0.44 -11.78 33.61
C CYS A 98 0.44 -12.62 34.52
N GLU A 99 0.92 -13.77 34.04
CA GLU A 99 1.67 -14.76 34.82
C GLU A 99 3.20 -14.70 34.58
N SER A 100 3.69 -13.66 33.90
CA SER A 100 5.10 -13.54 33.58
C SER A 100 5.98 -13.57 34.83
N ALA A 101 6.84 -14.60 34.92
CA ALA A 101 7.73 -14.79 36.03
C ALA A 101 9.01 -13.94 35.90
N GLN A 102 9.63 -13.65 37.02
CA GLN A 102 10.97 -13.08 37.07
C GLN A 102 12.02 -14.17 37.23
N ALA A 103 13.03 -14.12 36.39
CA ALA A 103 14.19 -14.99 36.46
C ALA A 103 15.50 -14.19 36.51
N LYS A 104 16.55 -14.79 36.94
CA LYS A 104 17.88 -14.16 37.07
C LYS A 104 18.52 -13.97 35.69
N GLU A 105 19.19 -12.89 35.47
CA GLU A 105 19.92 -12.58 34.24
C GLU A 105 21.16 -13.48 34.10
N LYS A 106 21.44 -14.02 32.93
CA LYS A 106 22.48 -15.04 32.64
C LYS A 106 23.90 -14.69 33.16
N ASN A 107 24.28 -13.47 33.30
CA ASN A 107 25.60 -13.03 33.78
C ASN A 107 25.46 -11.79 34.68
N GLY A 108 24.42 -11.72 35.46
CA GLY A 108 24.15 -10.57 36.33
C GLY A 108 23.34 -10.96 37.57
N ASP A 109 23.26 -10.03 38.52
CA ASP A 109 22.49 -10.22 39.77
C ASP A 109 21.06 -9.65 39.66
N LYS A 110 20.66 -9.15 38.49
CA LYS A 110 19.35 -8.51 38.32
C LYS A 110 18.30 -9.54 37.90
N PHE A 111 17.15 -9.46 38.54
CA PHE A 111 15.96 -10.19 38.12
C PHE A 111 15.21 -9.39 37.04
N LYS A 112 14.76 -10.07 36.02
CA LYS A 112 13.95 -9.52 34.93
C LYS A 112 12.77 -10.43 34.64
N HIS A 113 11.70 -9.84 34.08
CA HIS A 113 10.57 -10.62 33.61
C HIS A 113 10.90 -11.35 32.32
N ASN A 114 10.34 -12.54 32.17
CA ASN A 114 10.24 -13.20 30.87
C ASN A 114 9.40 -12.33 29.94
N VAL A 115 9.77 -12.28 28.66
CA VAL A 115 9.15 -11.40 27.68
C VAL A 115 8.58 -12.19 26.53
N MET A 116 7.39 -11.80 26.11
CA MET A 116 6.76 -12.27 24.89
C MET A 116 6.62 -11.08 23.92
N VAL A 117 7.01 -11.29 22.66
CA VAL A 117 6.90 -10.30 21.58
C VAL A 117 6.01 -10.87 20.50
N LEU A 118 4.91 -10.22 20.21
CA LEU A 118 4.03 -10.53 19.07
C LEU A 118 4.37 -9.57 17.93
N ILE A 119 4.66 -10.13 16.75
CA ILE A 119 4.90 -9.35 15.54
C ILE A 119 3.67 -9.53 14.64
N ALA A 120 2.94 -8.44 14.44
CA ALA A 120 1.73 -8.40 13.62
C ALA A 120 1.86 -7.31 12.55
N ASP A 121 1.23 -7.50 11.40
CA ASP A 121 1.23 -6.53 10.30
C ASP A 121 0.40 -5.30 10.65
N LYS A 122 -0.75 -5.53 11.29
CA LYS A 122 -1.69 -4.49 11.71
C LYS A 122 -2.07 -4.69 13.17
N ILE A 123 -2.27 -3.59 13.90
CA ILE A 123 -2.72 -3.68 15.30
C ILE A 123 -4.10 -4.34 15.42
N ASN A 124 -4.95 -4.17 14.41
CA ASN A 124 -6.31 -4.74 14.39
C ASN A 124 -6.33 -6.26 14.17
N ASP A 125 -5.20 -6.87 13.78
CA ASP A 125 -5.07 -8.33 13.68
C ASP A 125 -5.03 -8.99 15.07
N ILE A 126 -4.74 -8.18 16.10
CA ILE A 126 -4.76 -8.59 17.50
C ILE A 126 -6.04 -8.08 18.15
N PRO A 127 -6.80 -8.89 18.91
CA PRO A 127 -8.01 -8.46 19.56
C PRO A 127 -7.79 -7.26 20.48
N ALA A 128 -8.65 -6.25 20.42
CA ALA A 128 -8.49 -5.03 21.19
C ALA A 128 -8.40 -5.29 22.70
N TRP A 129 -9.18 -6.25 23.23
CA TRP A 129 -9.15 -6.62 24.66
C TRP A 129 -7.79 -7.18 25.11
N PHE A 130 -6.94 -7.64 24.19
CA PHE A 130 -5.61 -8.15 24.51
C PHE A 130 -4.64 -7.03 24.94
N TYR A 131 -4.66 -5.90 24.25
CA TYR A 131 -3.68 -4.81 24.47
C TYR A 131 -4.27 -3.52 25.02
N VAL A 132 -5.57 -3.26 24.81
CA VAL A 132 -6.22 -2.04 25.33
C VAL A 132 -6.39 -2.18 26.84
N ASN A 133 -5.93 -1.18 27.58
CA ASN A 133 -5.97 -1.14 29.05
C ASN A 133 -5.28 -2.32 29.76
N ASN A 134 -4.37 -3.03 29.07
CA ASN A 134 -3.57 -4.08 29.69
C ASN A 134 -2.21 -3.51 30.12
N PRO A 135 -1.92 -3.35 31.43
CA PRO A 135 -0.68 -2.74 31.92
C PRO A 135 0.57 -3.61 31.61
N ASN A 136 0.38 -4.90 31.31
CA ASN A 136 1.46 -5.84 31.02
C ASN A 136 1.82 -5.87 29.53
N VAL A 137 1.08 -5.17 28.68
CA VAL A 137 1.29 -5.13 27.21
C VAL A 137 1.67 -3.74 26.77
N LYS A 138 2.78 -3.65 26.05
CA LYS A 138 3.23 -2.40 25.42
C LYS A 138 3.18 -2.55 23.90
N THR A 139 2.35 -1.76 23.26
CA THR A 139 2.29 -1.67 21.81
C THR A 139 3.40 -0.76 21.29
N ILE A 140 4.15 -1.24 20.29
CA ILE A 140 5.18 -0.48 19.58
C ILE A 140 4.81 -0.46 18.11
N ILE A 141 4.48 0.72 17.59
CA ILE A 141 4.16 0.91 16.19
C ILE A 141 5.44 1.25 15.45
N ILE A 142 5.76 0.47 14.40
CA ILE A 142 6.88 0.74 13.49
C ILE A 142 6.30 1.45 12.27
N PRO A 143 6.52 2.77 12.11
CA PRO A 143 6.00 3.51 10.98
C PRO A 143 6.74 3.13 9.69
N LYS A 144 6.11 3.39 8.54
CA LYS A 144 6.81 3.32 7.25
C LYS A 144 8.00 4.30 7.25
N PRO A 145 9.08 4.00 6.51
CA PRO A 145 10.28 4.81 6.51
C PRO A 145 10.00 6.22 5.98
N ASP A 146 10.42 7.23 6.72
CA ASP A 146 10.36 8.62 6.31
C ASP A 146 11.40 8.94 5.19
N LYS A 147 11.32 10.14 4.63
CA LYS A 147 12.24 10.61 3.59
C LYS A 147 13.71 10.47 3.98
N LYS A 148 14.04 10.74 5.26
CA LYS A 148 15.43 10.67 5.76
C LYS A 148 15.92 9.23 5.84
N LEU A 149 15.06 8.31 6.30
CA LEU A 149 15.41 6.91 6.42
C LEU A 149 15.55 6.24 5.03
N ARG A 150 14.66 6.57 4.07
CA ARG A 150 14.79 6.09 2.68
C ARG A 150 16.08 6.57 2.03
N ARG A 151 16.45 7.85 2.22
CA ARG A 151 17.73 8.38 1.74
C ARG A 151 18.91 7.63 2.36
N LYS A 152 18.91 7.44 3.68
CA LYS A 152 19.97 6.69 4.37
C LYS A 152 20.06 5.23 3.92
N PHE A 153 18.92 4.60 3.62
CA PHE A 153 18.90 3.26 3.05
C PHE A 153 19.63 3.20 1.71
N LEU A 154 19.32 4.14 0.81
CA LEU A 154 19.97 4.28 -0.49
C LEU A 154 21.48 4.51 -0.37
N GLU A 155 21.90 5.40 0.56
CA GLU A 155 23.31 5.66 0.84
C GLU A 155 24.09 4.39 1.24
N ILE A 156 23.47 3.56 2.07
CA ILE A 156 24.10 2.33 2.56
C ILE A 156 24.16 1.25 1.46
N LYS A 157 23.10 1.12 0.66
CA LYS A 157 22.97 0.08 -0.36
C LYS A 157 23.80 0.37 -1.61
N GLU A 158 23.67 1.56 -2.17
CA GLU A 158 24.31 1.91 -3.45
C GLU A 158 25.70 2.54 -3.30
N ARG A 159 26.17 2.81 -2.07
CA ARG A 159 27.44 3.49 -1.79
C ARG A 159 27.60 4.77 -2.61
N ILE A 160 26.51 5.52 -2.77
CA ILE A 160 26.47 6.72 -3.62
C ILE A 160 27.33 7.81 -2.99
N ASP A 161 28.26 8.32 -3.75
CA ASP A 161 29.00 9.53 -3.42
C ASP A 161 28.17 10.77 -3.80
N TYR A 162 27.65 11.47 -2.79
CA TYR A 162 26.82 12.67 -2.96
C TYR A 162 27.62 13.94 -3.30
N SER A 163 28.92 13.84 -3.53
CA SER A 163 29.74 14.98 -3.99
C SER A 163 29.38 15.42 -5.41
N ASN A 164 28.72 14.55 -6.20
CA ASN A 164 28.28 14.82 -7.55
C ASN A 164 26.82 15.25 -7.57
N GLU A 165 26.50 16.38 -8.23
CA GLU A 165 25.13 16.92 -8.36
C GLU A 165 24.17 15.97 -9.07
N ILE A 166 24.64 15.19 -10.06
CA ILE A 166 23.83 14.21 -10.78
C ILE A 166 23.36 13.09 -9.83
N ASN A 167 24.28 12.57 -9.02
CA ASN A 167 23.95 11.53 -8.04
C ASN A 167 22.97 12.05 -6.97
N LYS A 168 23.12 13.32 -6.58
CA LYS A 168 22.22 13.95 -5.62
C LYS A 168 20.81 14.11 -6.18
N LYS A 169 20.66 14.51 -7.45
CA LYS A 169 19.37 14.60 -8.13
C LYS A 169 18.72 13.23 -8.26
N ASN A 170 19.43 12.21 -8.71
CA ASN A 170 18.94 10.85 -8.84
C ASN A 170 18.48 10.27 -7.49
N ALA A 171 19.19 10.59 -6.41
CA ALA A 171 18.80 10.19 -5.07
C ALA A 171 17.53 10.91 -4.57
N ASP A 172 17.37 12.19 -4.89
CA ASP A 172 16.16 12.93 -4.55
C ASP A 172 14.95 12.39 -5.32
N ASP A 173 15.12 12.07 -6.60
CA ASP A 173 14.09 11.45 -7.43
C ASP A 173 13.72 10.05 -6.90
N TYR A 174 14.73 9.20 -6.58
CA TYR A 174 14.47 7.90 -5.95
C TYR A 174 13.64 8.03 -4.67
N VAL A 175 14.05 8.92 -3.78
CA VAL A 175 13.35 9.14 -2.50
C VAL A 175 11.93 9.66 -2.72
N ALA A 176 11.72 10.46 -3.77
CA ALA A 176 10.40 10.96 -4.14
C ALA A 176 9.49 9.85 -4.72
N TYR A 177 10.00 9.05 -5.67
CA TYR A 177 9.25 7.96 -6.31
C TYR A 177 8.93 6.80 -5.36
N THR A 178 9.69 6.62 -4.28
CA THR A 178 9.51 5.56 -3.27
C THR A 178 8.72 6.01 -2.04
N ASP A 179 7.99 7.12 -2.13
CA ASP A 179 7.17 7.56 -1.00
C ASP A 179 6.08 6.53 -0.65
N GLY A 180 5.96 6.24 0.65
CA GLY A 180 5.03 5.23 1.16
C GLY A 180 5.53 3.78 1.08
N PHE A 181 6.72 3.51 0.54
CA PHE A 181 7.31 2.18 0.48
C PHE A 181 7.94 1.78 1.82
N THR A 182 7.92 0.48 2.10
CA THR A 182 8.65 -0.15 3.20
C THR A 182 10.11 -0.39 2.80
N LEU A 183 10.98 -0.65 3.78
CA LEU A 183 12.39 -1.00 3.48
C LEU A 183 12.51 -2.32 2.69
N THR A 184 11.56 -3.23 2.88
CA THR A 184 11.49 -4.49 2.13
C THR A 184 11.19 -4.27 0.66
N GLU A 185 10.24 -3.38 0.38
CA GLU A 185 9.91 -3.01 -1.01
C GLU A 185 11.07 -2.28 -1.68
N LEU A 186 11.79 -1.44 -0.94
CA LEU A 186 13.02 -0.80 -1.44
C LEU A 186 14.13 -1.82 -1.75
N ASP A 187 14.26 -2.86 -0.94
CA ASP A 187 15.20 -3.97 -1.18
C ASP A 187 14.82 -4.76 -2.43
N GLY A 188 13.51 -5.00 -2.65
CA GLY A 188 12.98 -5.65 -3.84
C GLY A 188 13.23 -4.86 -5.13
N ILE A 189 13.12 -3.53 -5.08
CA ILE A 189 13.47 -2.65 -6.22
C ILE A 189 14.97 -2.78 -6.56
N ASP A 190 15.84 -2.82 -5.54
CA ASP A 190 17.27 -2.99 -5.73
C ASP A 190 17.61 -4.37 -6.33
N GLU A 191 16.93 -5.43 -5.88
CA GLU A 191 17.06 -6.76 -6.48
C GLU A 191 16.60 -6.79 -7.94
N LEU A 192 15.47 -6.15 -8.28
CA LEU A 192 14.98 -6.03 -9.66
C LEU A 192 15.97 -5.29 -10.56
N LYS A 193 16.57 -4.21 -10.08
CA LYS A 193 17.59 -3.45 -10.79
C LYS A 193 18.82 -4.33 -11.14
N ASN A 194 19.16 -5.25 -10.25
CA ASN A 194 20.29 -6.15 -10.44
C ASN A 194 19.99 -7.35 -11.35
N ILE A 195 18.74 -7.86 -11.33
CA ILE A 195 18.31 -9.02 -12.12
C ILE A 195 17.93 -8.61 -13.53
N SER A 196 17.19 -7.53 -13.66
CA SER A 196 16.83 -7.00 -14.96
C SER A 196 18.11 -6.38 -15.54
N LYS A 197 18.59 -6.89 -16.67
CA LYS A 197 19.61 -6.24 -17.51
C LYS A 197 19.12 -4.88 -18.04
N ILE A 198 18.13 -4.30 -17.40
CA ILE A 198 17.66 -2.95 -17.63
C ILE A 198 18.79 -2.06 -17.13
N ARG A 199 19.69 -1.73 -18.04
CA ARG A 199 20.59 -0.58 -17.92
C ARG A 199 19.73 0.69 -17.98
N SER A 200 18.70 0.78 -17.15
CA SER A 200 17.96 2.02 -17.08
C SER A 200 18.72 2.92 -16.11
N GLU A 201 19.40 3.89 -16.66
CA GLU A 201 19.85 5.07 -15.93
C GLU A 201 18.64 5.79 -15.29
N ASN A 202 17.43 5.38 -15.67
CA ASN A 202 16.16 5.95 -15.22
C ASN A 202 15.55 5.10 -14.10
N ILE A 203 15.80 5.51 -12.88
CA ILE A 203 15.28 4.86 -11.66
C ILE A 203 13.75 4.77 -11.64
N LYS A 204 13.07 5.71 -12.34
CA LYS A 204 11.61 5.71 -12.45
C LYS A 204 11.08 4.44 -13.12
N GLU A 205 11.71 4.01 -14.23
CA GLU A 205 11.30 2.81 -14.96
C GLU A 205 11.36 1.54 -14.09
N VAL A 206 12.41 1.44 -13.25
CA VAL A 206 12.55 0.29 -12.33
C VAL A 206 11.46 0.30 -11.26
N ILE A 207 11.14 1.49 -10.73
CA ILE A 207 10.10 1.64 -9.72
C ILE A 207 8.72 1.37 -10.32
N ASP A 208 8.46 1.84 -11.53
CA ASP A 208 7.20 1.60 -12.24
C ASP A 208 7.05 0.10 -12.57
N LEU A 209 8.13 -0.56 -12.98
CA LEU A 209 8.15 -2.02 -13.15
C LEU A 209 7.86 -2.75 -11.83
N TYR A 210 8.43 -2.31 -10.71
CA TYR A 210 8.14 -2.90 -9.41
C TYR A 210 6.67 -2.71 -8.99
N LYS A 211 6.12 -1.52 -9.22
CA LYS A 211 4.73 -1.18 -8.85
C LYS A 211 3.69 -1.93 -9.69
N HIS A 212 3.95 -2.06 -10.97
CA HIS A 212 2.95 -2.47 -11.96
C HIS A 212 3.23 -3.83 -12.61
N GLY A 213 4.41 -4.41 -12.34
CA GLY A 213 4.78 -5.75 -12.83
C GLY A 213 5.05 -5.85 -14.34
N VAL A 214 4.84 -4.78 -15.09
CA VAL A 214 4.97 -4.74 -16.55
C VAL A 214 5.58 -3.41 -16.97
N GLN A 215 6.54 -3.46 -17.88
CA GLN A 215 7.09 -2.28 -18.55
C GLN A 215 6.29 -2.04 -19.84
N GLU A 216 5.06 -1.55 -19.71
CA GLU A 216 4.27 -1.16 -20.87
C GLU A 216 4.43 0.34 -21.11
N LEU A 217 5.07 0.68 -22.23
CA LEU A 217 5.36 2.05 -22.63
C LEU A 217 4.18 2.66 -23.39
N TYR A 218 3.03 2.80 -22.72
CA TYR A 218 1.85 3.39 -23.36
C TYR A 218 1.94 4.90 -23.52
N TRP A 219 2.63 5.57 -22.60
CA TRP A 219 2.76 7.03 -22.60
C TRP A 219 4.04 7.47 -23.35
N GLU A 220 4.18 7.07 -24.63
CA GLU A 220 5.25 7.50 -25.51
C GLU A 220 4.77 8.57 -26.50
N GLU A 221 5.73 9.32 -27.08
CA GLU A 221 5.42 10.32 -28.11
C GLU A 221 4.69 9.68 -29.32
N LYS A 222 5.01 8.44 -29.66
CA LYS A 222 4.36 7.69 -30.77
C LYS A 222 2.87 7.44 -30.51
N SER A 223 2.47 7.21 -29.26
CA SER A 223 1.07 6.95 -28.93
C SER A 223 0.18 8.18 -29.11
N VAL A 224 0.79 9.37 -29.08
CA VAL A 224 0.08 10.66 -29.28
C VAL A 224 0.30 11.26 -30.66
N GLU A 225 0.97 10.52 -31.55
CA GLU A 225 1.13 10.94 -32.96
C GLU A 225 -0.23 11.00 -33.65
N ASN A 226 -0.52 12.10 -34.36
CA ASN A 226 -1.79 12.37 -35.04
C ASN A 226 -3.03 12.26 -34.15
N ILE A 227 -2.88 12.47 -32.82
CA ILE A 227 -3.98 12.28 -31.87
C ILE A 227 -5.13 13.26 -32.13
N GLU A 228 -4.86 14.47 -32.56
CA GLU A 228 -5.87 15.51 -32.82
C GLU A 228 -6.74 15.15 -34.01
N GLU A 229 -6.15 14.61 -35.07
CA GLU A 229 -6.88 14.11 -36.25
C GLU A 229 -7.75 12.91 -35.86
N PHE A 230 -7.16 11.92 -35.16
CA PHE A 230 -7.89 10.73 -34.71
C PHE A 230 -9.10 11.09 -33.83
N LEU A 231 -8.92 11.97 -32.84
CA LEU A 231 -10.01 12.39 -31.96
C LEU A 231 -11.07 13.19 -32.73
N SER A 232 -10.68 14.02 -33.72
CA SER A 232 -11.60 14.81 -34.55
C SER A 232 -12.42 13.92 -35.50
N GLU A 233 -11.93 12.75 -35.88
CA GLU A 233 -12.68 11.78 -36.67
C GLU A 233 -13.83 11.15 -35.87
N ARG A 234 -13.59 10.85 -34.60
CA ARG A 234 -14.57 10.25 -33.69
C ARG A 234 -15.53 11.27 -33.08
N VAL A 235 -15.06 12.44 -32.70
CA VAL A 235 -15.85 13.48 -32.02
C VAL A 235 -15.99 14.71 -32.92
N LYS A 236 -17.10 14.82 -33.65
CA LYS A 236 -17.35 15.90 -34.59
C LYS A 236 -17.85 17.17 -33.89
N GLY A 237 -17.40 18.31 -34.38
CA GLY A 237 -17.89 19.64 -33.94
C GLY A 237 -17.37 20.14 -32.60
N GLN A 238 -16.41 19.45 -31.97
CA GLN A 238 -15.84 19.82 -30.66
C GLN A 238 -14.36 20.17 -30.78
N TYR A 239 -14.00 21.05 -31.70
CA TYR A 239 -12.59 21.37 -32.04
C TYR A 239 -11.77 21.84 -30.84
N GLU A 240 -12.28 22.73 -30.01
CA GLU A 240 -11.56 23.28 -28.87
C GLU A 240 -11.34 22.20 -27.80
N ALA A 241 -12.34 21.35 -27.54
CA ALA A 241 -12.21 20.23 -26.59
C ALA A 241 -11.18 19.21 -27.06
N VAL A 242 -11.18 18.85 -28.33
CA VAL A 242 -10.21 17.94 -28.95
C VAL A 242 -8.80 18.53 -28.89
N LYS A 243 -8.62 19.79 -29.27
CA LYS A 243 -7.33 20.49 -29.25
C LYS A 243 -6.76 20.57 -27.83
N TYR A 244 -7.58 20.95 -26.86
CA TYR A 244 -7.14 21.01 -25.46
C TYR A 244 -6.75 19.61 -24.92
N THR A 245 -7.59 18.62 -25.18
CA THR A 245 -7.34 17.22 -24.81
C THR A 245 -6.03 16.72 -25.43
N SER A 246 -5.82 16.94 -26.72
CA SER A 246 -4.58 16.58 -27.43
C SER A 246 -3.34 17.23 -26.80
N SER A 247 -3.46 18.50 -26.38
CA SER A 247 -2.37 19.20 -25.69
C SER A 247 -2.04 18.56 -24.33
N VAL A 248 -3.05 18.15 -23.55
CA VAL A 248 -2.85 17.46 -22.26
C VAL A 248 -2.16 16.11 -22.49
N LEU A 249 -2.61 15.33 -23.48
CA LEU A 249 -2.06 14.02 -23.78
C LEU A 249 -0.60 14.08 -24.29
N ARG A 250 -0.28 15.06 -25.14
CA ARG A 250 1.11 15.30 -25.60
C ARG A 250 2.02 15.65 -24.41
N ARG A 251 1.54 16.48 -23.46
CA ARG A 251 2.32 16.79 -22.24
C ARG A 251 2.51 15.56 -21.36
N ALA A 252 1.48 14.70 -21.25
CA ALA A 252 1.57 13.45 -20.52
C ALA A 252 2.64 12.51 -21.11
N ALA A 253 2.62 12.33 -22.44
CA ALA A 253 3.60 11.51 -23.15
C ALA A 253 5.03 12.07 -23.05
N ALA A 254 5.19 13.41 -23.08
CA ALA A 254 6.49 14.08 -22.89
C ALA A 254 6.97 14.07 -21.41
N GLY A 255 6.23 13.46 -20.48
CA GLY A 255 6.57 13.45 -19.05
C GLY A 255 6.45 14.82 -18.37
N LEU A 256 5.75 15.78 -19.00
CA LEU A 256 5.62 17.15 -18.51
C LEU A 256 4.35 17.40 -17.67
N SER A 257 3.63 16.36 -17.31
CA SER A 257 2.36 16.46 -16.55
C SER A 257 2.54 17.10 -15.18
N ASN A 258 3.71 16.96 -14.55
CA ASN A 258 3.95 17.29 -13.15
C ASN A 258 4.97 18.42 -12.94
N VAL A 259 5.32 19.18 -13.99
CA VAL A 259 6.36 20.22 -13.93
C VAL A 259 6.01 21.34 -12.94
N GLN A 260 4.72 21.60 -12.70
CA GLN A 260 4.30 22.69 -11.83
C GLN A 260 4.23 22.34 -10.34
N THR A 261 4.14 21.05 -9.98
CA THR A 261 3.87 20.64 -8.59
C THR A 261 5.06 19.96 -7.90
N ASN A 262 6.14 19.60 -8.62
CA ASN A 262 7.27 18.79 -8.10
C ASN A 262 6.80 17.51 -7.35
N ALA A 263 5.54 17.14 -7.51
CA ALA A 263 4.95 16.01 -6.80
C ALA A 263 4.97 14.78 -7.70
N VAL A 264 5.69 13.80 -7.24
CA VAL A 264 5.81 12.49 -7.85
C VAL A 264 4.56 11.69 -7.50
N GLY A 265 3.94 11.08 -8.50
CA GLY A 265 2.81 10.16 -8.27
C GLY A 265 1.45 10.67 -8.76
N HIS A 266 1.34 11.92 -9.21
CA HIS A 266 0.10 12.43 -9.77
C HIS A 266 -0.33 11.69 -11.05
N PRO A 267 -1.65 11.65 -11.36
CA PRO A 267 -2.17 11.12 -12.60
C PRO A 267 -1.49 11.74 -13.83
N LYS A 268 -1.44 11.01 -14.95
CA LYS A 268 -0.89 11.51 -16.23
C LYS A 268 -1.55 12.78 -16.71
N GLY A 269 -2.83 12.97 -16.38
CA GLY A 269 -3.58 14.17 -16.64
C GLY A 269 -4.96 14.10 -16.04
N VAL A 270 -5.57 15.26 -15.91
CA VAL A 270 -6.96 15.41 -15.46
C VAL A 270 -7.72 16.22 -16.48
N LEU A 271 -8.81 15.67 -17.00
CA LEU A 271 -9.67 16.31 -17.98
C LEU A 271 -11.07 16.48 -17.38
N PHE A 272 -11.61 17.70 -17.45
CA PHE A 272 -12.95 18.00 -17.00
C PHE A 272 -13.84 18.33 -18.20
N PHE A 273 -14.80 17.44 -18.48
CA PHE A 273 -15.73 17.57 -19.60
C PHE A 273 -17.06 18.12 -19.12
N ALA A 274 -17.30 19.40 -19.34
CA ALA A 274 -18.55 20.07 -19.00
C ALA A 274 -19.40 20.30 -20.25
N GLY A 275 -20.68 19.94 -20.20
CA GLY A 275 -21.61 20.15 -21.31
C GLY A 275 -22.87 19.29 -21.23
N PRO A 276 -23.91 19.57 -22.05
CA PRO A 276 -25.15 18.80 -22.08
C PRO A 276 -24.90 17.31 -22.44
N THR A 277 -25.91 16.49 -22.20
CA THR A 277 -25.90 15.06 -22.64
C THR A 277 -25.84 15.00 -24.17
N GLY A 278 -25.12 13.99 -24.70
CA GLY A 278 -25.00 13.76 -26.14
C GLY A 278 -23.95 14.63 -26.86
N THR A 279 -23.15 15.42 -26.16
CA THR A 279 -22.09 16.26 -26.78
C THR A 279 -20.78 15.52 -27.04
N GLY A 280 -20.72 14.22 -26.80
CA GLY A 280 -19.54 13.37 -27.10
C GLY A 280 -18.54 13.22 -25.95
N LYS A 281 -18.87 13.58 -24.71
CA LYS A 281 -17.95 13.46 -23.56
C LYS A 281 -17.41 12.05 -23.34
N THR A 282 -18.30 11.07 -23.26
CA THR A 282 -17.95 9.64 -23.08
C THR A 282 -17.26 9.09 -24.32
N GLU A 283 -17.67 9.52 -25.52
CA GLU A 283 -17.05 9.12 -26.77
C GLU A 283 -15.60 9.63 -26.88
N LEU A 284 -15.35 10.84 -26.43
CA LEU A 284 -13.99 11.38 -26.38
C LEU A 284 -13.09 10.56 -25.43
N ALA A 285 -13.60 10.15 -24.27
CA ALA A 285 -12.86 9.30 -23.35
C ALA A 285 -12.55 7.91 -23.95
N LYS A 286 -13.51 7.30 -24.67
CA LYS A 286 -13.28 6.03 -25.39
C LYS A 286 -12.24 6.19 -26.49
N ALA A 287 -12.35 7.25 -27.29
CA ALA A 287 -11.38 7.52 -28.36
C ALA A 287 -9.95 7.71 -27.82
N ILE A 288 -9.81 8.33 -26.63
CA ILE A 288 -8.51 8.45 -25.97
C ILE A 288 -7.99 7.05 -25.57
N ALA A 289 -8.85 6.20 -24.97
CA ALA A 289 -8.45 4.86 -24.54
C ALA A 289 -7.97 4.03 -25.73
N GLU A 290 -8.72 4.02 -26.83
CA GLU A 290 -8.36 3.33 -28.07
C GLU A 290 -7.03 3.85 -28.63
N LYS A 291 -6.85 5.17 -28.68
CA LYS A 291 -5.64 5.77 -29.27
C LYS A 291 -4.38 5.48 -28.44
N ILE A 292 -4.47 5.60 -27.11
CA ILE A 292 -3.31 5.46 -26.19
C ILE A 292 -3.00 3.99 -25.92
N PHE A 293 -4.02 3.18 -25.67
CA PHE A 293 -3.85 1.80 -25.20
C PHE A 293 -4.20 0.74 -26.26
N GLY A 294 -4.73 1.15 -27.41
CA GLY A 294 -5.17 0.24 -28.47
C GLY A 294 -6.46 -0.53 -28.15
N ASP A 295 -7.12 -0.24 -27.04
CA ASP A 295 -8.31 -0.93 -26.56
C ASP A 295 -9.26 0.01 -25.81
N GLU A 296 -10.51 0.11 -26.28
CA GLU A 296 -11.55 0.90 -25.60
C GLU A 296 -11.89 0.36 -24.18
N ASN A 297 -11.65 -0.92 -23.91
CA ASN A 297 -11.90 -1.54 -22.61
C ASN A 297 -10.95 -1.02 -21.51
N ARG A 298 -9.89 -0.33 -21.88
CA ARG A 298 -9.04 0.41 -20.93
C ARG A 298 -9.72 1.68 -20.38
N LEU A 299 -10.93 1.99 -20.83
CA LEU A 299 -11.80 2.99 -20.21
C LEU A 299 -12.62 2.34 -19.10
N ILE A 300 -12.31 2.70 -17.86
CA ILE A 300 -13.05 2.27 -16.68
C ILE A 300 -14.02 3.39 -16.29
N ARG A 301 -15.32 3.11 -16.40
CA ARG A 301 -16.38 4.10 -16.13
C ARG A 301 -16.99 3.88 -14.75
N PHE A 302 -17.09 4.96 -13.99
CA PHE A 302 -17.83 5.03 -12.73
C PHE A 302 -18.98 6.03 -12.89
N ASP A 303 -20.22 5.56 -12.86
CA ASP A 303 -21.40 6.40 -12.87
C ASP A 303 -21.68 6.93 -11.46
N MET A 304 -21.47 8.23 -11.27
CA MET A 304 -21.56 8.83 -9.93
C MET A 304 -22.99 8.88 -9.39
N SER A 305 -23.99 8.64 -10.21
CA SER A 305 -25.37 8.46 -9.74
C SER A 305 -25.55 7.26 -8.82
N GLU A 306 -24.73 6.19 -9.03
CA GLU A 306 -24.70 5.02 -8.16
C GLU A 306 -24.05 5.28 -6.81
N TYR A 307 -23.33 6.39 -6.68
CA TYR A 307 -22.56 6.79 -5.50
C TYR A 307 -23.11 8.07 -4.85
N SER A 308 -24.41 8.30 -4.99
CA SER A 308 -25.10 9.48 -4.46
C SER A 308 -25.45 9.40 -2.97
N GLN A 309 -25.45 8.19 -2.39
CA GLN A 309 -25.78 7.98 -0.98
C GLN A 309 -24.59 8.24 -0.06
N GLU A 310 -24.83 8.61 1.18
CA GLU A 310 -23.80 9.04 2.14
C GLU A 310 -22.74 7.98 2.44
N HIS A 311 -23.05 6.68 2.33
CA HIS A 311 -22.13 5.57 2.57
C HIS A 311 -21.61 4.91 1.28
N SER A 312 -21.84 5.51 0.14
CA SER A 312 -21.37 4.98 -1.16
C SER A 312 -19.86 5.02 -1.33
N ASP A 313 -19.17 5.81 -0.51
CA ASP A 313 -17.71 5.81 -0.42
C ASP A 313 -17.15 4.43 -0.07
N GLN A 314 -17.87 3.65 0.77
CA GLN A 314 -17.50 2.28 1.11
C GLN A 314 -17.51 1.33 -0.11
N LYS A 315 -18.43 1.53 -1.04
CA LYS A 315 -18.48 0.77 -2.30
C LYS A 315 -17.27 1.10 -3.19
N LEU A 316 -16.89 2.38 -3.21
CA LEU A 316 -15.80 2.87 -4.07
C LEU A 316 -14.41 2.49 -3.54
N ILE A 317 -14.19 2.60 -2.21
CA ILE A 317 -12.88 2.49 -1.56
C ILE A 317 -12.76 1.21 -0.72
N GLY A 318 -13.88 0.58 -0.39
CA GLY A 318 -13.99 -0.59 0.48
C GLY A 318 -14.68 -0.28 1.82
N ALA A 319 -15.33 -1.29 2.37
CA ALA A 319 -16.02 -1.19 3.65
C ALA A 319 -15.03 -1.16 4.83
N PRO A 320 -15.34 -0.50 5.95
CA PRO A 320 -14.53 -0.54 7.16
C PRO A 320 -14.42 -1.96 7.74
N PRO A 321 -13.37 -2.24 8.54
CA PRO A 321 -13.22 -3.53 9.23
C PRO A 321 -14.49 -3.91 10.03
N GLY A 322 -14.91 -5.15 9.89
CA GLY A 322 -16.11 -5.68 10.57
C GLY A 322 -17.43 -5.52 9.81
N TYR A 323 -17.44 -4.85 8.66
CA TYR A 323 -18.61 -4.77 7.78
C TYR A 323 -18.56 -5.80 6.66
N VAL A 324 -19.74 -6.24 6.20
CA VAL A 324 -19.85 -7.15 5.05
C VAL A 324 -19.24 -6.48 3.82
N GLY A 325 -18.33 -7.21 3.14
CA GLY A 325 -17.62 -6.70 1.96
C GLY A 325 -16.25 -6.05 2.24
N TYR A 326 -15.77 -6.05 3.48
CA TYR A 326 -14.44 -5.54 3.83
C TYR A 326 -13.32 -6.21 3.02
N GLU A 327 -13.34 -7.56 2.89
CA GLU A 327 -12.32 -8.33 2.17
C GLU A 327 -12.36 -8.11 0.64
N ALA A 328 -13.50 -7.68 0.12
CA ALA A 328 -13.65 -7.45 -1.33
C ALA A 328 -12.91 -6.20 -1.82
N GLY A 329 -12.48 -5.32 -0.90
CA GLY A 329 -11.87 -4.03 -1.25
C GLY A 329 -12.85 -3.06 -1.90
N GLY A 330 -12.34 -1.97 -2.45
CA GLY A 330 -13.14 -0.97 -3.15
C GLY A 330 -13.16 -1.18 -4.67
N GLN A 331 -14.25 -0.82 -5.30
CA GLN A 331 -14.40 -0.97 -6.77
C GLN A 331 -13.35 -0.15 -7.52
N LEU A 332 -13.11 1.09 -7.11
CA LEU A 332 -12.10 1.95 -7.73
C LEU A 332 -10.68 1.43 -7.50
N THR A 333 -10.37 1.08 -6.26
CA THR A 333 -9.03 0.61 -5.90
C THR A 333 -8.69 -0.71 -6.56
N ASN A 334 -9.63 -1.65 -6.64
CA ASN A 334 -9.44 -2.91 -7.35
C ASN A 334 -9.28 -2.71 -8.85
N ALA A 335 -10.14 -1.87 -9.46
CA ALA A 335 -10.08 -1.61 -10.90
C ALA A 335 -8.71 -1.01 -11.33
N VAL A 336 -8.14 -0.12 -10.51
CA VAL A 336 -6.82 0.47 -10.79
C VAL A 336 -5.68 -0.51 -10.51
N LYS A 337 -5.81 -1.38 -9.51
CA LYS A 337 -4.84 -2.46 -9.26
C LYS A 337 -4.78 -3.44 -10.43
N GLU A 338 -5.94 -3.84 -10.95
CA GLU A 338 -6.04 -4.75 -12.08
C GLU A 338 -5.59 -4.11 -13.40
N ASN A 339 -5.89 -2.83 -13.58
CA ASN A 339 -5.60 -2.07 -14.79
C ASN A 339 -4.96 -0.71 -14.47
N PRO A 340 -3.69 -0.65 -14.09
CA PRO A 340 -3.02 0.60 -13.74
C PRO A 340 -2.89 1.57 -14.94
N PHE A 341 -2.76 1.03 -16.15
CA PHE A 341 -2.73 1.79 -17.40
C PHE A 341 -4.16 1.89 -17.96
N SER A 342 -4.91 2.88 -17.49
CA SER A 342 -6.32 3.04 -17.85
C SER A 342 -6.75 4.50 -17.85
N ILE A 343 -7.91 4.75 -18.48
CA ILE A 343 -8.61 6.00 -18.35
C ILE A 343 -9.76 5.79 -17.37
N LEU A 344 -9.78 6.59 -16.31
CA LEU A 344 -10.85 6.57 -15.33
C LEU A 344 -11.86 7.66 -15.71
N LEU A 345 -13.08 7.27 -16.07
CA LEU A 345 -14.17 8.21 -16.34
C LEU A 345 -15.14 8.23 -15.17
N PHE A 346 -15.17 9.35 -14.47
CA PHE A 346 -16.16 9.64 -13.44
C PHE A 346 -17.31 10.45 -14.08
N ASP A 347 -18.38 9.73 -14.39
CA ASP A 347 -19.50 10.31 -15.15
C ASP A 347 -20.53 10.91 -14.19
N GLU A 348 -21.03 12.12 -14.52
CA GLU A 348 -22.02 12.88 -13.73
C GLU A 348 -21.55 13.17 -12.29
N ILE A 349 -20.34 13.74 -12.14
CA ILE A 349 -19.68 13.98 -10.84
C ILE A 349 -20.55 14.79 -9.87
N GLU A 350 -21.47 15.63 -10.37
CA GLU A 350 -22.41 16.43 -9.59
C GLU A 350 -23.40 15.61 -8.77
N LYS A 351 -23.56 14.32 -9.10
CA LYS A 351 -24.43 13.40 -8.36
C LYS A 351 -23.73 12.67 -7.22
N ALA A 352 -22.40 12.74 -7.17
CA ALA A 352 -21.60 12.07 -6.14
C ALA A 352 -21.88 12.63 -4.74
N ALA A 353 -21.87 11.77 -3.74
CA ALA A 353 -21.93 12.19 -2.34
C ALA A 353 -20.68 13.04 -1.97
N PRO A 354 -20.81 14.07 -1.09
CA PRO A 354 -19.70 14.97 -0.74
C PRO A 354 -18.43 14.25 -0.27
N ARG A 355 -18.57 13.18 0.50
CA ARG A 355 -17.42 12.38 0.97
C ARG A 355 -16.59 11.76 -0.16
N ILE A 356 -17.21 11.47 -1.29
CA ILE A 356 -16.51 10.98 -2.47
C ILE A 356 -15.66 12.08 -3.08
N LEU A 357 -16.16 13.31 -3.14
CA LEU A 357 -15.40 14.46 -3.64
C LEU A 357 -14.13 14.70 -2.82
N ASP A 358 -14.17 14.51 -1.49
CA ASP A 358 -12.97 14.60 -0.65
C ASP A 358 -11.91 13.52 -1.03
N LYS A 359 -12.37 12.33 -1.42
CA LYS A 359 -11.46 11.28 -1.89
C LYS A 359 -10.87 11.59 -3.27
N PHE A 360 -11.64 12.24 -4.12
CA PHE A 360 -11.11 12.74 -5.40
C PHE A 360 -10.02 13.79 -5.19
N LEU A 361 -10.21 14.73 -4.26
CA LEU A 361 -9.18 15.71 -3.93
C LEU A 361 -7.88 15.01 -3.50
N GLN A 362 -7.98 13.99 -2.64
CA GLN A 362 -6.81 13.20 -2.24
C GLN A 362 -6.12 12.51 -3.44
N ILE A 363 -6.88 11.92 -4.37
CA ILE A 363 -6.30 11.30 -5.58
C ILE A 363 -5.61 12.34 -6.45
N LEU A 364 -6.21 13.53 -6.60
CA LEU A 364 -5.67 14.60 -7.43
C LEU A 364 -4.43 15.26 -6.81
N GLU A 365 -4.38 15.37 -5.47
CA GLU A 365 -3.29 16.01 -4.74
C GLU A 365 -2.12 15.05 -4.45
N ASP A 366 -2.43 13.82 -3.99
CA ASP A 366 -1.41 12.85 -3.58
C ASP A 366 -1.08 11.81 -4.66
N GLY A 367 -1.91 11.69 -5.71
CA GLY A 367 -1.78 10.66 -6.76
C GLY A 367 -1.97 9.23 -6.25
N ARG A 368 -2.49 9.06 -5.05
CA ARG A 368 -2.69 7.75 -4.39
C ARG A 368 -3.92 7.75 -3.50
N LEU A 369 -4.46 6.57 -3.26
CA LEU A 369 -5.55 6.35 -2.33
C LEU A 369 -5.28 5.08 -1.53
N THR A 370 -5.48 5.14 -0.21
CA THR A 370 -5.41 3.95 0.65
C THR A 370 -6.81 3.39 0.81
N ASP A 371 -6.98 2.11 0.48
CA ASP A 371 -8.25 1.41 0.63
C ASP A 371 -8.56 1.06 2.11
N SER A 372 -9.72 0.51 2.34
CA SER A 372 -10.16 0.09 3.69
C SER A 372 -9.29 -1.02 4.29
N THR A 373 -8.61 -1.82 3.47
CA THR A 373 -7.70 -2.87 3.92
C THR A 373 -6.34 -2.33 4.36
N GLY A 374 -6.07 -1.03 4.10
CA GLY A 374 -4.81 -0.35 4.36
C GLY A 374 -3.79 -0.50 3.22
N GLU A 375 -4.21 -1.02 2.08
CA GLU A 375 -3.38 -1.10 0.88
C GLU A 375 -3.43 0.23 0.10
N THR A 376 -2.29 0.70 -0.36
CA THR A 376 -2.19 1.96 -1.11
C THR A 376 -2.16 1.70 -2.60
N VAL A 377 -3.06 2.36 -3.33
CA VAL A 377 -3.18 2.30 -4.79
C VAL A 377 -2.70 3.59 -5.40
N TYR A 378 -1.91 3.50 -6.46
CA TYR A 378 -1.30 4.63 -7.16
C TYR A 378 -2.01 4.89 -8.49
N PHE A 379 -2.25 6.17 -8.79
CA PHE A 379 -2.94 6.63 -9.99
C PHE A 379 -1.98 7.28 -11.02
N SER A 380 -0.67 7.12 -10.80
CA SER A 380 0.37 7.78 -11.61
C SER A 380 0.34 7.41 -13.10
N GLU A 381 -0.19 6.26 -13.44
CA GLU A 381 -0.29 5.80 -14.84
C GLU A 381 -1.71 5.97 -15.42
N CYS A 382 -2.66 6.44 -14.63
CA CYS A 382 -4.02 6.71 -15.06
C CYS A 382 -4.17 8.11 -15.66
N LEU A 383 -5.09 8.23 -16.63
CA LEU A 383 -5.68 9.51 -17.02
C LEU A 383 -7.05 9.63 -16.37
N ILE A 384 -7.29 10.70 -15.63
CA ILE A 384 -8.57 10.95 -14.98
C ILE A 384 -9.41 11.85 -15.87
N THR A 385 -10.61 11.39 -16.18
CA THR A 385 -11.62 12.17 -16.91
C THR A 385 -12.87 12.29 -16.04
N VAL A 386 -13.37 13.50 -15.90
CA VAL A 386 -14.57 13.81 -15.11
C VAL A 386 -15.61 14.44 -16.02
N SER A 387 -16.85 13.92 -16.03
CA SER A 387 -17.93 14.54 -16.76
C SER A 387 -18.89 15.31 -15.82
N TYR A 388 -19.40 16.39 -16.33
CA TYR A 388 -20.40 17.23 -15.66
C TYR A 388 -21.51 17.60 -16.67
N THR A 389 -22.77 17.30 -16.33
CA THR A 389 -23.89 17.45 -17.29
C THR A 389 -24.82 18.62 -17.00
N HIS A 390 -24.97 19.02 -15.74
CA HIS A 390 -25.88 20.09 -15.34
C HIS A 390 -25.18 21.45 -15.26
N LEU A 391 -24.89 22.05 -16.43
CA LEU A 391 -24.67 23.49 -16.47
C LEU A 391 -26.05 24.15 -16.23
N ARG A 392 -26.37 24.48 -14.97
CA ARG A 392 -27.43 25.47 -14.73
C ARG A 392 -26.94 26.76 -15.37
N ALA A 393 -27.66 27.22 -16.38
CA ALA A 393 -27.56 28.60 -16.82
C ALA A 393 -27.85 29.45 -15.58
N HIS A 394 -26.84 30.06 -14.99
CA HIS A 394 -27.05 31.22 -14.16
C HIS A 394 -27.65 32.24 -15.09
N GLU A 395 -28.97 32.36 -15.07
CA GLU A 395 -29.63 33.57 -15.57
C GLU A 395 -29.03 34.73 -14.76
N THR A 396 -28.03 35.36 -15.32
CA THR A 396 -27.70 36.73 -14.96
C THR A 396 -28.91 37.54 -15.36
N ARG A 397 -29.92 37.67 -14.48
CA ARG A 397 -30.87 38.78 -14.53
C ARG A 397 -30.01 40.03 -14.33
N GLY A 398 -29.53 40.54 -15.44
CA GLY A 398 -29.05 41.90 -15.50
C GLY A 398 -30.21 42.81 -15.09
N ASN A 399 -30.04 43.51 -14.00
CA ASN A 399 -30.85 44.64 -13.67
C ASN A 399 -30.68 45.67 -14.81
N LEU A 400 -31.78 45.87 -15.53
CA LEU A 400 -32.05 47.13 -16.22
C LEU A 400 -32.47 48.17 -15.19
#